data_b1b279c9ca7ba5cbf4719819c7198d5b
#
_entry.id   b1b279c9ca7ba5cbf4719819c7198d5b
#
_cell.length_a   1.000
_cell.length_b   1.000
_cell.length_c   1.000
_cell.angle_alpha   90.00
_cell.angle_beta   90.00
_cell.angle_gamma   90.00
#
_symmetry.space_group_name_H-M   'P 1'
#
loop_
_entity.id
_entity.type
_entity.pdbx_description
1 polymer ?
#
loop_
_entity_poly.entity_id
_entity_poly.type
_entity_poly.pdbx_seq_one_letter_code
_entity_poly.pdbx_strand_id
1 'polypeptide(L)'
;ISLGLVGSEMCIRDRFFIAVSNPVGAGVITDMEKPDKNATGTSNAIPVEDIFALSDKLTPDCKTYGMLYNTSEINSVSTVENAKKYLDDQGLSYKEAVVTNSSEVQQAAQSLAGEVDAIFVPNDSVIQSAMPMVTEVARDAKIPVYGSSAVMVDSGAFATIAISDTEIGAQTADMALEYLNGTAMEDIAAVVVPASNMVINQDTADALEITFSDEVQNEATFVKDAE
;
A
#
# COMPACT_ATOMS: atom_id res chain seq x y z
N ILE A 1 -30.56 17.49 2.48
CA ILE A 1 -30.51 16.28 1.62
C ILE A 1 -30.66 15.10 2.55
N SER A 2 -31.77 14.34 2.42
CA SER A 2 -32.06 13.20 3.27
C SER A 2 -31.06 12.08 2.99
N LEU A 3 -30.20 11.77 3.95
CA LEU A 3 -29.25 10.65 3.91
C LEU A 3 -29.93 9.27 3.69
N GLY A 4 -31.24 9.16 3.94
CA GLY A 4 -32.00 7.95 3.73
C GLY A 4 -32.27 7.60 2.26
N LEU A 5 -32.31 8.57 1.37
CA LEU A 5 -32.49 8.34 -0.07
C LEU A 5 -31.21 7.80 -0.72
N VAL A 6 -30.05 8.25 -0.25
CA VAL A 6 -28.75 7.78 -0.76
C VAL A 6 -28.53 6.30 -0.40
N GLY A 7 -28.94 5.87 0.78
CA GLY A 7 -28.80 4.46 1.21
C GLY A 7 -29.68 3.49 0.43
N SER A 8 -30.94 3.87 0.12
CA SER A 8 -31.86 2.99 -0.59
C SER A 8 -31.56 2.89 -2.10
N GLU A 9 -31.09 3.98 -2.72
CA GLU A 9 -30.65 3.94 -4.12
C GLU A 9 -29.34 3.18 -4.33
N MET A 10 -28.47 3.17 -3.34
CA MET A 10 -27.23 2.41 -3.41
C MET A 10 -27.42 0.88 -3.42
N CYS A 11 -28.54 0.38 -2.91
CA CYS A 11 -28.85 -1.05 -2.91
C CYS A 11 -29.46 -1.56 -4.23
N ILE A 12 -29.83 -0.68 -5.17
CA ILE A 12 -30.56 -1.05 -6.39
C ILE A 12 -29.72 -0.86 -7.66
N ARG A 13 -28.53 -0.26 -7.60
CA ARG A 13 -27.68 -0.03 -8.76
C ARG A 13 -26.44 -0.89 -8.69
N ASP A 14 -26.18 -1.59 -9.77
CA ASP A 14 -24.94 -2.34 -9.96
C ASP A 14 -23.74 -1.40 -10.03
N ARG A 15 -22.66 -1.75 -9.37
CA ARG A 15 -21.47 -0.91 -9.21
C ARG A 15 -20.20 -1.71 -9.39
N PHE A 16 -19.25 -1.09 -10.08
CA PHE A 16 -17.88 -1.56 -10.10
C PHE A 16 -17.02 -0.65 -9.24
N PHE A 17 -16.38 -1.21 -8.22
CA PHE A 17 -15.34 -0.49 -7.49
C PHE A 17 -13.98 -0.75 -8.13
N ILE A 18 -13.08 0.21 -8.02
CA ILE A 18 -11.74 0.14 -8.56
C ILE A 18 -10.73 0.54 -7.48
N ALA A 19 -9.67 -0.23 -7.33
CA ALA A 19 -8.58 0.06 -6.41
C ALA A 19 -9.03 0.25 -4.93
N VAL A 20 -9.96 -0.58 -4.45
CA VAL A 20 -10.37 -0.57 -3.05
C VAL A 20 -9.50 -1.54 -2.26
N SER A 21 -8.67 -1.05 -1.35
CA SER A 21 -7.69 -1.88 -0.64
C SER A 21 -8.33 -2.97 0.25
N ASN A 22 -9.47 -2.67 0.87
CA ASN A 22 -10.19 -3.63 1.71
C ASN A 22 -11.71 -3.50 1.51
N PRO A 23 -12.27 -4.03 0.41
CA PRO A 23 -13.69 -3.88 0.08
C PRO A 23 -14.62 -4.57 1.09
N VAL A 24 -14.17 -5.66 1.71
CA VAL A 24 -14.93 -6.36 2.76
C VAL A 24 -14.91 -5.55 4.06
N GLY A 25 -13.75 -5.12 4.52
CA GLY A 25 -13.62 -4.31 5.74
C GLY A 25 -14.30 -2.94 5.62
N ALA A 26 -14.31 -2.36 4.43
CA ALA A 26 -15.05 -1.12 4.12
C ALA A 26 -16.57 -1.35 3.99
N GLY A 27 -17.04 -2.60 4.03
CA GLY A 27 -18.46 -2.93 3.91
C GLY A 27 -19.05 -2.70 2.51
N VAL A 28 -18.22 -2.62 1.48
CA VAL A 28 -18.64 -2.49 0.08
C VAL A 28 -19.26 -3.78 -0.41
N ILE A 29 -18.65 -4.90 -0.06
CA ILE A 29 -19.11 -6.29 -0.26
C ILE A 29 -18.89 -7.07 1.02
N THR A 30 -19.46 -8.29 1.15
CA THR A 30 -19.18 -9.17 2.29
C THR A 30 -18.31 -10.37 1.94
N ASP A 31 -18.18 -10.69 0.65
CA ASP A 31 -17.40 -11.80 0.14
C ASP A 31 -16.75 -11.43 -1.19
N MET A 32 -15.48 -11.80 -1.36
CA MET A 32 -14.72 -11.54 -2.59
C MET A 32 -15.08 -12.50 -3.72
N GLU A 33 -15.32 -13.76 -3.39
CA GLU A 33 -15.63 -14.84 -4.35
C GLU A 33 -17.07 -14.74 -4.88
N LYS A 34 -18.00 -14.33 -4.00
CA LYS A 34 -19.42 -14.10 -4.31
C LYS A 34 -19.84 -12.73 -3.82
N PRO A 35 -19.52 -11.67 -4.59
CA PRO A 35 -19.85 -10.31 -4.20
C PRO A 35 -21.36 -10.14 -4.07
N ASP A 36 -21.75 -9.47 -3.00
CA ASP A 36 -23.13 -9.10 -2.71
C ASP A 36 -23.32 -7.58 -2.86
N LYS A 37 -24.47 -7.04 -2.41
CA LYS A 37 -24.79 -5.60 -2.44
C LYS A 37 -24.71 -4.96 -3.83
N ASN A 38 -24.91 -5.76 -4.89
CA ASN A 38 -24.82 -5.32 -6.28
C ASN A 38 -23.51 -4.57 -6.58
N ALA A 39 -22.40 -5.11 -6.09
CA ALA A 39 -21.08 -4.49 -6.27
C ALA A 39 -20.01 -5.57 -6.45
N THR A 40 -19.13 -5.39 -7.42
CA THR A 40 -17.89 -6.14 -7.60
C THR A 40 -16.79 -5.21 -8.07
N GLY A 41 -15.56 -5.69 -8.21
CA GLY A 41 -14.48 -4.85 -8.69
C GLY A 41 -13.10 -5.32 -8.31
N THR A 42 -12.12 -4.44 -8.43
CA THR A 42 -10.72 -4.74 -8.18
C THR A 42 -10.22 -4.13 -6.87
N SER A 43 -9.45 -4.94 -6.15
CA SER A 43 -8.73 -4.53 -4.95
C SER A 43 -7.25 -4.30 -5.27
N ASN A 44 -6.69 -3.23 -4.70
CA ASN A 44 -5.27 -2.97 -4.64
C ASN A 44 -4.72 -3.27 -3.23
N ALA A 45 -5.20 -4.35 -2.61
CA ALA A 45 -4.68 -4.81 -1.32
C ALA A 45 -3.17 -5.00 -1.42
N ILE A 46 -2.46 -4.51 -0.41
CA ILE A 46 -1.01 -4.51 -0.41
C ILE A 46 -0.53 -5.86 0.09
N PRO A 47 0.26 -6.58 -0.71
CA PRO A 47 0.91 -7.80 -0.27
C PRO A 47 2.09 -7.44 0.65
N VAL A 48 1.82 -7.34 1.96
CA VAL A 48 2.86 -6.96 2.93
C VAL A 48 4.03 -7.94 2.91
N GLU A 49 3.75 -9.21 2.64
CA GLU A 49 4.75 -10.27 2.49
C GLU A 49 5.76 -9.95 1.38
N ASP A 50 5.28 -9.46 0.24
CA ASP A 50 6.14 -9.12 -0.91
C ASP A 50 7.00 -7.89 -0.62
N ILE A 51 6.47 -6.92 0.14
CA ILE A 51 7.25 -5.73 0.55
C ILE A 51 8.35 -6.12 1.53
N PHE A 52 8.07 -6.99 2.50
CA PHE A 52 9.11 -7.46 3.43
C PHE A 52 10.11 -8.40 2.75
N ALA A 53 9.67 -9.24 1.82
CA ALA A 53 10.57 -10.03 0.98
C ALA A 53 11.48 -9.14 0.12
N LEU A 54 10.95 -8.03 -0.41
CA LEU A 54 11.75 -7.02 -1.08
C LEU A 54 12.77 -6.38 -0.12
N SER A 55 12.37 -6.06 1.12
CA SER A 55 13.27 -5.54 2.13
C SER A 55 14.41 -6.51 2.42
N ASP A 56 14.11 -7.80 2.59
CA ASP A 56 15.15 -8.82 2.77
C ASP A 56 16.11 -8.93 1.56
N LYS A 57 15.60 -8.72 0.34
CA LYS A 57 16.42 -8.73 -0.89
C LYS A 57 17.33 -7.50 -0.99
N LEU A 58 16.82 -6.31 -0.62
CA LEU A 58 17.53 -5.04 -0.78
C LEU A 58 18.36 -4.63 0.46
N THR A 59 17.88 -4.96 1.66
CA THR A 59 18.47 -4.58 2.95
C THR A 59 18.38 -5.74 3.95
N PRO A 60 19.14 -6.83 3.74
CA PRO A 60 19.00 -8.11 4.49
C PRO A 60 19.31 -8.00 5.98
N ASP A 61 19.93 -6.93 6.43
CA ASP A 61 20.30 -6.72 7.82
C ASP A 61 19.19 -6.09 8.67
N CYS A 62 18.05 -5.69 8.06
CA CYS A 62 16.91 -5.12 8.78
C CYS A 62 16.25 -6.20 9.68
N LYS A 63 16.14 -5.91 10.96
CA LYS A 63 15.54 -6.80 11.98
C LYS A 63 14.40 -6.13 12.74
N THR A 64 14.38 -4.82 12.77
CA THR A 64 13.36 -4.03 13.48
C THR A 64 12.72 -3.03 12.52
N TYR A 65 11.41 -3.14 12.33
CA TYR A 65 10.66 -2.27 11.43
C TYR A 65 9.83 -1.23 12.19
N GLY A 66 9.87 0.00 11.72
CA GLY A 66 8.99 1.08 12.19
C GLY A 66 7.69 1.09 11.40
N MET A 67 6.55 0.97 12.06
CA MET A 67 5.22 1.11 11.44
C MET A 67 4.76 2.55 11.60
N LEU A 68 4.74 3.33 10.51
CA LEU A 68 4.28 4.72 10.52
C LEU A 68 2.92 4.80 9.82
N TYR A 69 1.86 5.12 10.55
CA TYR A 69 0.51 5.11 10.00
C TYR A 69 -0.48 5.99 10.77
N ASN A 70 -1.61 6.31 10.11
CA ASN A 70 -2.73 7.04 10.70
C ASN A 70 -3.81 6.07 11.20
N THR A 71 -4.12 6.16 12.48
CA THR A 71 -5.14 5.31 13.12
C THR A 71 -6.58 5.62 12.70
N SER A 72 -6.82 6.75 12.04
CA SER A 72 -8.16 7.11 11.53
C SER A 72 -8.48 6.46 10.17
N GLU A 73 -7.49 5.86 9.50
CA GLU A 73 -7.65 5.17 8.23
C GLU A 73 -7.73 3.65 8.44
N ILE A 74 -8.91 3.06 8.24
CA ILE A 74 -9.17 1.64 8.47
C ILE A 74 -8.25 0.74 7.63
N ASN A 75 -8.00 1.11 6.37
CA ASN A 75 -7.09 0.40 5.48
C ASN A 75 -5.64 0.40 6.02
N SER A 76 -5.16 1.54 6.54
CA SER A 76 -3.83 1.64 7.16
C SER A 76 -3.71 0.74 8.37
N VAL A 77 -4.68 0.80 9.28
CA VAL A 77 -4.74 -0.07 10.47
C VAL A 77 -4.74 -1.54 10.07
N SER A 78 -5.62 -1.95 9.14
CA SER A 78 -5.71 -3.34 8.67
C SER A 78 -4.41 -3.83 8.03
N THR A 79 -3.74 -2.99 7.24
CA THR A 79 -2.46 -3.34 6.59
C THR A 79 -1.35 -3.50 7.63
N VAL A 80 -1.29 -2.61 8.63
CA VAL A 80 -0.30 -2.70 9.72
C VAL A 80 -0.53 -3.95 10.58
N GLU A 81 -1.77 -4.31 10.86
CA GLU A 81 -2.08 -5.57 11.58
C GLU A 81 -1.58 -6.81 10.81
N ASN A 82 -1.75 -6.85 9.49
CA ASN A 82 -1.20 -7.91 8.65
C ASN A 82 0.33 -7.90 8.65
N ALA A 83 0.95 -6.72 8.58
CA ALA A 83 2.39 -6.54 8.64
C ALA A 83 2.96 -7.05 9.97
N LYS A 84 2.35 -6.69 11.10
CA LYS A 84 2.75 -7.14 12.44
C LYS A 84 2.70 -8.66 12.55
N LYS A 85 1.60 -9.27 12.07
CA LYS A 85 1.45 -10.72 12.07
C LYS A 85 2.55 -11.40 11.25
N TYR A 86 2.84 -10.88 10.06
CA TYR A 86 3.93 -11.42 9.22
C TYR A 86 5.28 -11.32 9.95
N LEU A 87 5.60 -10.17 10.54
CA LEU A 87 6.86 -9.98 11.26
C LEU A 87 6.99 -10.88 12.49
N ASP A 88 5.90 -11.07 13.24
CA ASP A 88 5.84 -12.00 14.38
C ASP A 88 6.12 -13.45 13.91
N ASP A 89 5.50 -13.87 12.79
CA ASP A 89 5.71 -15.20 12.19
C ASP A 89 7.16 -15.40 11.70
N GLN A 90 7.84 -14.32 11.27
CA GLN A 90 9.25 -14.34 10.86
C GLN A 90 10.23 -14.11 12.02
N GLY A 91 9.75 -13.85 13.24
CA GLY A 91 10.59 -13.54 14.41
C GLY A 91 11.32 -12.21 14.32
N LEU A 92 10.77 -11.26 13.56
CA LEU A 92 11.27 -9.89 13.41
C LEU A 92 10.58 -8.96 14.41
N SER A 93 11.24 -7.86 14.75
CA SER A 93 10.73 -6.88 15.72
C SER A 93 10.08 -5.69 15.00
N TYR A 94 9.16 -5.02 15.68
CA TYR A 94 8.59 -3.77 15.16
C TYR A 94 8.33 -2.76 16.27
N LYS A 95 8.25 -1.48 15.87
CA LYS A 95 7.81 -0.36 16.69
C LYS A 95 6.75 0.44 15.94
N GLU A 96 5.79 0.99 16.63
CA GLU A 96 4.70 1.74 16.04
C GLU A 96 4.86 3.23 16.35
N ALA A 97 4.69 4.08 15.34
CA ALA A 97 4.51 5.51 15.47
C ALA A 97 3.21 5.89 14.77
N VAL A 98 2.24 6.30 15.54
CA VAL A 98 0.90 6.63 15.06
C VAL A 98 0.72 8.13 14.97
N VAL A 99 -0.02 8.56 13.95
CA VAL A 99 -0.39 9.95 13.76
C VAL A 99 -1.91 10.07 13.57
N THR A 100 -2.42 11.27 13.77
CA THR A 100 -3.82 11.62 13.50
C THR A 100 -3.95 12.70 12.43
N ASN A 101 -2.87 13.39 12.13
CA ASN A 101 -2.80 14.46 11.12
C ASN A 101 -1.37 14.64 10.59
N SER A 102 -1.23 15.37 9.48
CA SER A 102 0.05 15.55 8.79
C SER A 102 1.11 16.33 9.59
N SER A 103 0.71 17.16 10.54
CA SER A 103 1.68 17.94 11.35
C SER A 103 2.46 17.09 12.37
N GLU A 104 1.98 15.88 12.66
CA GLU A 104 2.62 14.93 13.57
C GLU A 104 3.62 14.01 12.85
N VAL A 105 3.54 13.91 11.51
CA VAL A 105 4.27 12.89 10.73
C VAL A 105 5.79 13.01 10.88
N GLN A 106 6.33 14.23 10.80
CA GLN A 106 7.78 14.44 10.94
C GLN A 106 8.29 13.99 12.32
N GLN A 107 7.58 14.36 13.38
CA GLN A 107 7.96 13.96 14.73
C GLN A 107 7.84 12.44 14.93
N ALA A 108 6.80 11.83 14.37
CA ALA A 108 6.61 10.37 14.41
C ALA A 108 7.75 9.65 13.67
N ALA A 109 8.13 10.10 12.48
CA ALA A 109 9.27 9.58 11.75
C ALA A 109 10.59 9.74 12.53
N GLN A 110 10.82 10.90 13.15
CA GLN A 110 11.99 11.14 14.00
C GLN A 110 12.04 10.20 15.21
N SER A 111 10.90 9.86 15.81
CA SER A 111 10.86 8.92 16.95
C SER A 111 11.26 7.50 16.55
N LEU A 112 11.05 7.11 15.29
CA LEU A 112 11.47 5.81 14.77
C LEU A 112 12.93 5.78 14.33
N ALA A 113 13.43 6.87 13.76
CA ALA A 113 14.70 6.94 13.06
C ALA A 113 15.94 6.48 13.88
N GLY A 114 15.89 6.58 15.22
CA GLY A 114 16.98 6.11 16.08
C GLY A 114 16.76 4.71 16.67
N GLU A 115 15.67 4.02 16.32
CA GLU A 115 15.22 2.83 17.03
C GLU A 115 14.87 1.65 16.13
N VAL A 116 14.87 1.86 14.80
CA VAL A 116 14.50 0.84 13.80
C VAL A 116 15.51 0.81 12.67
N ASP A 117 15.53 -0.31 11.94
CA ASP A 117 16.42 -0.52 10.79
C ASP A 117 15.76 -0.10 9.47
N ALA A 118 14.44 -0.09 9.42
CA ALA A 118 13.65 0.34 8.27
C ALA A 118 12.29 0.88 8.73
N ILE A 119 11.65 1.73 7.91
CA ILE A 119 10.28 2.20 8.13
C ILE A 119 9.37 1.60 7.05
N PHE A 120 8.24 1.03 7.48
CA PHE A 120 7.15 0.61 6.61
C PHE A 120 5.99 1.61 6.70
N VAL A 121 5.47 2.01 5.54
CA VAL A 121 4.32 2.93 5.43
C VAL A 121 3.23 2.27 4.59
N PRO A 122 2.05 1.99 5.18
CA PRO A 122 0.91 1.46 4.44
C PRO A 122 0.33 2.49 3.47
N ASN A 123 -0.67 2.13 2.67
CA ASN A 123 -1.46 3.09 1.92
C ASN A 123 -2.23 4.01 2.87
N ASP A 124 -1.68 5.19 3.09
CA ASP A 124 -2.12 6.17 4.07
C ASP A 124 -2.06 7.57 3.43
N SER A 125 -3.21 8.21 3.28
CA SER A 125 -3.30 9.49 2.58
C SER A 125 -2.62 10.63 3.33
N VAL A 126 -2.63 10.58 4.67
CA VAL A 126 -1.99 11.57 5.52
C VAL A 126 -0.47 11.44 5.43
N ILE A 127 0.05 10.23 5.55
CA ILE A 127 1.50 9.97 5.45
C ILE A 127 1.97 10.22 4.01
N GLN A 128 1.24 9.76 3.00
CA GLN A 128 1.62 9.96 1.59
C GLN A 128 1.76 11.45 1.25
N SER A 129 0.86 12.30 1.72
CA SER A 129 0.97 13.75 1.51
C SER A 129 2.16 14.40 2.24
N ALA A 130 2.65 13.76 3.28
CA ALA A 130 3.79 14.21 4.09
C ALA A 130 5.08 13.40 3.81
N MET A 131 5.08 12.54 2.78
CA MET A 131 6.19 11.64 2.47
C MET A 131 7.55 12.35 2.34
N PRO A 132 7.68 13.53 1.71
CA PRO A 132 8.96 14.23 1.65
C PRO A 132 9.59 14.50 3.03
N MET A 133 8.77 14.77 4.07
CA MET A 133 9.27 14.96 5.44
C MET A 133 9.73 13.64 6.08
N VAL A 134 9.03 12.54 5.80
CA VAL A 134 9.43 11.20 6.28
C VAL A 134 10.76 10.79 5.66
N THR A 135 10.89 10.99 4.34
CA THR A 135 12.09 10.59 3.58
C THR A 135 13.31 11.45 3.92
N GLU A 136 13.14 12.74 4.19
CA GLU A 136 14.22 13.58 4.70
C GLU A 136 14.77 13.02 6.02
N VAL A 137 13.91 12.76 7.00
CA VAL A 137 14.30 12.18 8.30
C VAL A 137 14.98 10.82 8.13
N ALA A 138 14.44 9.96 7.27
CA ALA A 138 14.96 8.62 7.06
C ALA A 138 16.33 8.63 6.33
N ARG A 139 16.50 9.49 5.33
CA ARG A 139 17.80 9.68 4.64
C ARG A 139 18.88 10.20 5.59
N ASP A 140 18.54 11.16 6.44
CA ASP A 140 19.45 11.70 7.45
C ASP A 140 19.87 10.61 8.46
N ALA A 141 18.96 9.72 8.83
CA ALA A 141 19.21 8.59 9.72
C ALA A 141 19.80 7.36 9.01
N LYS A 142 19.94 7.39 7.68
CA LYS A 142 20.42 6.25 6.85
C LYS A 142 19.56 4.98 6.98
N ILE A 143 18.26 5.14 7.11
CA ILE A 143 17.30 4.03 7.16
C ILE A 143 16.36 4.04 5.94
N PRO A 144 16.10 2.88 5.29
CA PRO A 144 15.19 2.80 4.16
C PRO A 144 13.72 2.96 4.60
N VAL A 145 12.91 3.57 3.71
CA VAL A 145 11.46 3.65 3.85
C VAL A 145 10.82 2.78 2.77
N TYR A 146 10.12 1.74 3.17
CA TYR A 146 9.32 0.89 2.27
C TYR A 146 7.89 1.41 2.25
N GLY A 147 7.50 1.97 1.12
CA GLY A 147 6.13 2.47 0.90
C GLY A 147 5.24 1.40 0.29
N SER A 148 3.96 1.64 0.31
CA SER A 148 2.94 0.72 -0.23
C SER A 148 2.42 1.14 -1.60
N SER A 149 3.05 2.12 -2.25
CA SER A 149 2.67 2.58 -3.59
C SER A 149 3.85 3.21 -4.32
N ALA A 150 3.81 3.18 -5.67
CA ALA A 150 4.81 3.85 -6.49
C ALA A 150 4.85 5.37 -6.22
N VAL A 151 3.69 5.99 -5.95
CA VAL A 151 3.60 7.43 -5.62
C VAL A 151 4.42 7.79 -4.38
N MET A 152 4.48 6.91 -3.37
CA MET A 152 5.35 7.13 -2.21
C MET A 152 6.82 7.06 -2.58
N VAL A 153 7.18 6.16 -3.50
CA VAL A 153 8.56 6.04 -4.01
C VAL A 153 8.96 7.25 -4.85
N ASP A 154 8.06 7.76 -5.71
CA ASP A 154 8.24 9.02 -6.44
C ASP A 154 8.42 10.22 -5.50
N SER A 155 7.85 10.14 -4.29
CA SER A 155 7.96 11.16 -3.23
C SER A 155 9.14 10.90 -2.28
N GLY A 156 10.06 10.01 -2.65
CA GLY A 156 11.33 9.78 -1.96
C GLY A 156 11.39 8.54 -1.07
N ALA A 157 10.33 7.73 -0.89
CA ALA A 157 10.46 6.43 -0.23
C ALA A 157 11.46 5.54 -1.00
N PHE A 158 12.15 4.65 -0.30
CA PHE A 158 13.23 3.87 -0.89
C PHE A 158 12.75 2.89 -1.96
N ALA A 159 11.78 2.04 -1.62
CA ALA A 159 11.28 1.02 -2.55
C ALA A 159 9.87 0.54 -2.22
N THR A 160 9.26 -0.12 -3.20
CA THR A 160 7.97 -0.83 -3.07
C THR A 160 7.86 -1.95 -4.09
N ILE A 161 6.94 -2.89 -3.83
CA ILE A 161 6.31 -3.68 -4.90
C ILE A 161 4.97 -3.03 -5.21
N ALA A 162 4.84 -2.48 -6.41
CA ALA A 162 3.66 -1.73 -6.83
C ALA A 162 2.70 -2.58 -7.66
N ILE A 163 1.42 -2.27 -7.54
CA ILE A 163 0.38 -2.76 -8.44
C ILE A 163 0.29 -1.81 -9.63
N SER A 164 0.14 -2.34 -10.83
CA SER A 164 -0.04 -1.53 -12.03
C SER A 164 -1.47 -0.94 -12.09
N ASP A 165 -1.59 0.39 -12.06
CA ASP A 165 -2.88 1.07 -12.23
C ASP A 165 -3.53 0.73 -13.58
N THR A 166 -2.71 0.48 -14.61
CA THR A 166 -3.19 0.04 -15.93
C THR A 166 -3.81 -1.36 -15.85
N GLU A 167 -3.21 -2.29 -15.11
CA GLU A 167 -3.77 -3.63 -14.91
C GLU A 167 -5.05 -3.58 -14.06
N ILE A 168 -5.09 -2.76 -13.01
CA ILE A 168 -6.31 -2.52 -12.23
C ILE A 168 -7.45 -2.04 -13.14
N GLY A 169 -7.16 -1.04 -13.99
CA GLY A 169 -8.13 -0.49 -14.94
C GLY A 169 -8.61 -1.51 -15.96
N ALA A 170 -7.70 -2.26 -16.56
CA ALA A 170 -8.00 -3.30 -17.55
C ALA A 170 -8.85 -4.43 -16.93
N GLN A 171 -8.45 -4.94 -15.77
CA GLN A 171 -9.18 -5.99 -15.06
C GLN A 171 -10.60 -5.54 -14.68
N THR A 172 -10.76 -4.30 -14.20
CA THR A 172 -12.10 -3.77 -13.88
C THR A 172 -12.96 -3.62 -15.14
N ALA A 173 -12.36 -3.21 -16.26
CA ALA A 173 -13.06 -3.10 -17.53
C ALA A 173 -13.51 -4.49 -18.07
N ASP A 174 -12.69 -5.51 -17.93
CA ASP A 174 -13.03 -6.88 -18.30
C ASP A 174 -14.21 -7.42 -17.47
N MET A 175 -14.21 -7.16 -16.15
CA MET A 175 -15.34 -7.49 -15.27
C MET A 175 -16.63 -6.77 -15.68
N ALA A 176 -16.54 -5.48 -16.04
CA ALA A 176 -17.67 -4.72 -16.54
C ALA A 176 -18.18 -5.25 -17.88
N LEU A 177 -17.30 -5.70 -18.78
CA LEU A 177 -17.65 -6.32 -20.04
C LEU A 177 -18.35 -7.68 -19.82
N GLU A 178 -17.90 -8.48 -18.88
CA GLU A 178 -18.53 -9.74 -18.50
C GLU A 178 -19.98 -9.51 -18.01
N TYR A 179 -20.20 -8.51 -17.16
CA TYR A 179 -21.53 -8.11 -16.74
C TYR A 179 -22.41 -7.66 -17.92
N LEU A 180 -21.89 -6.82 -18.81
CA LEU A 180 -22.62 -6.36 -20.00
C LEU A 180 -22.97 -7.49 -20.98
N ASN A 181 -22.23 -8.59 -20.94
CA ASN A 181 -22.51 -9.82 -21.71
C ASN A 181 -23.54 -10.73 -21.01
N GLY A 182 -24.05 -10.36 -19.86
CA GLY A 182 -25.18 -11.01 -19.19
C GLY A 182 -24.83 -11.87 -17.97
N THR A 183 -23.57 -11.88 -17.52
CA THR A 183 -23.19 -12.52 -16.26
C THR A 183 -23.77 -11.72 -15.09
N ALA A 184 -24.37 -12.39 -14.11
CA ALA A 184 -24.92 -11.71 -12.94
C ALA A 184 -23.79 -11.10 -12.07
N MET A 185 -24.05 -9.97 -11.45
CA MET A 185 -23.05 -9.26 -10.62
C MET A 185 -22.45 -10.15 -9.52
N GLU A 186 -23.26 -10.98 -8.90
CA GLU A 186 -22.89 -11.91 -7.84
C GLU A 186 -22.02 -13.10 -8.31
N ASP A 187 -21.98 -13.33 -9.62
CA ASP A 187 -21.18 -14.40 -10.23
C ASP A 187 -19.81 -13.85 -10.78
N ILE A 188 -19.59 -12.54 -10.70
CA ILE A 188 -18.33 -11.91 -11.07
C ILE A 188 -17.52 -11.66 -9.79
N ALA A 189 -16.60 -12.55 -9.47
CA ALA A 189 -15.77 -12.45 -8.26
C ALA A 189 -14.97 -11.12 -8.23
N ALA A 190 -14.86 -10.53 -7.07
CA ALA A 190 -13.97 -9.40 -6.86
C ALA A 190 -12.51 -9.89 -6.84
N VAL A 191 -11.60 -9.15 -7.46
CA VAL A 191 -10.22 -9.59 -7.69
C VAL A 191 -9.22 -8.70 -6.96
N VAL A 192 -8.27 -9.32 -6.27
CA VAL A 192 -7.05 -8.63 -5.82
C VAL A 192 -6.06 -8.66 -6.98
N VAL A 193 -5.71 -7.49 -7.50
CA VAL A 193 -4.71 -7.40 -8.59
C VAL A 193 -3.33 -7.63 -8.01
N PRO A 194 -2.52 -8.57 -8.56
CA PRO A 194 -1.20 -8.86 -8.02
C PRO A 194 -0.25 -7.66 -8.12
N ALA A 195 0.53 -7.43 -7.09
CA ALA A 195 1.66 -6.51 -7.16
C ALA A 195 2.85 -7.22 -7.84
N SER A 196 3.40 -6.62 -8.89
CA SER A 196 4.45 -7.25 -9.71
C SER A 196 5.59 -6.30 -10.06
N ASN A 197 5.43 -5.00 -9.84
CA ASN A 197 6.41 -4.00 -10.27
C ASN A 197 7.29 -3.58 -9.09
N MET A 198 8.54 -3.99 -9.10
CA MET A 198 9.56 -3.47 -8.19
C MET A 198 9.91 -2.04 -8.60
N VAL A 199 9.65 -1.06 -7.72
CA VAL A 199 9.98 0.35 -7.94
C VAL A 199 10.95 0.80 -6.87
N ILE A 200 12.06 1.42 -7.29
CA ILE A 200 13.15 1.88 -6.40
C ILE A 200 13.45 3.35 -6.71
N ASN A 201 13.57 4.16 -5.67
CA ASN A 201 14.01 5.55 -5.79
C ASN A 201 15.54 5.60 -5.79
N GLN A 202 16.13 6.03 -6.92
CA GLN A 202 17.56 6.09 -7.10
C GLN A 202 18.21 7.14 -6.19
N ASP A 203 17.58 8.31 -6.04
CA ASP A 203 18.14 9.39 -5.20
C ASP A 203 18.19 8.96 -3.72
N THR A 204 17.19 8.18 -3.26
CA THR A 204 17.20 7.58 -1.92
C THR A 204 18.22 6.46 -1.80
N ALA A 205 18.33 5.59 -2.80
CA ALA A 205 19.34 4.54 -2.81
C ALA A 205 20.77 5.12 -2.71
N ASP A 206 21.05 6.17 -3.49
CA ASP A 206 22.32 6.87 -3.44
C ASP A 206 22.58 7.54 -2.08
N ALA A 207 21.53 8.16 -1.50
CA ALA A 207 21.63 8.76 -0.16
C ALA A 207 21.89 7.72 0.94
N LEU A 208 21.33 6.52 0.81
CA LEU A 208 21.54 5.39 1.74
C LEU A 208 22.83 4.60 1.45
N GLU A 209 23.54 4.92 0.33
CA GLU A 209 24.75 4.20 -0.11
C GLU A 209 24.49 2.72 -0.44
N ILE A 210 23.24 2.39 -0.87
CA ILE A 210 22.82 1.03 -1.24
C ILE A 210 23.18 0.77 -2.70
N THR A 211 23.82 -0.37 -2.95
CA THR A 211 24.15 -0.85 -4.29
C THR A 211 23.35 -2.12 -4.60
N PHE A 212 22.96 -2.28 -5.84
CA PHE A 212 22.08 -3.37 -6.27
C PHE A 212 22.83 -4.43 -7.07
N SER A 213 22.38 -5.68 -6.96
CA SER A 213 22.82 -6.76 -7.82
C SER A 213 22.35 -6.54 -9.27
N ASP A 214 23.00 -7.19 -10.24
CA ASP A 214 22.58 -7.13 -11.65
C ASP A 214 21.12 -7.59 -11.84
N GLU A 215 20.65 -8.53 -11.03
CA GLU A 215 19.27 -9.01 -11.04
C GLU A 215 18.30 -7.88 -10.70
N VAL A 216 18.51 -7.18 -9.58
CA VAL A 216 17.67 -6.05 -9.16
C VAL A 216 17.71 -4.92 -10.19
N GLN A 217 18.89 -4.64 -10.76
CA GLN A 217 19.03 -3.59 -11.78
C GLN A 217 18.24 -3.89 -13.07
N ASN A 218 18.05 -5.17 -13.41
CA ASN A 218 17.31 -5.58 -14.60
C ASN A 218 15.80 -5.70 -14.35
N GLU A 219 15.38 -5.98 -13.11
CA GLU A 219 13.96 -6.21 -12.76
C GLU A 219 13.25 -4.94 -12.26
N ALA A 220 13.98 -4.04 -11.62
CA ALA A 220 13.40 -2.86 -11.00
C ALA A 220 13.18 -1.71 -11.97
N THR A 221 12.11 -0.97 -11.74
CA THR A 221 11.91 0.37 -12.31
C THR A 221 12.55 1.38 -11.37
N PHE A 222 13.56 2.08 -11.86
CA PHE A 222 14.20 3.15 -11.09
C PHE A 222 13.53 4.48 -11.37
N VAL A 223 13.15 5.17 -10.31
CA VAL A 223 12.60 6.53 -10.36
C VAL A 223 13.50 7.50 -9.61
N LYS A 224 13.24 8.78 -9.75
CA LYS A 224 13.87 9.87 -8.97
C LYS A 224 12.81 10.65 -8.26
N ASP A 225 13.22 11.46 -7.28
CA ASP A 225 12.31 12.36 -6.58
C ASP A 225 11.52 13.20 -7.59
N ALA A 226 10.21 13.31 -7.36
CA ALA A 226 9.37 14.21 -8.15
C ALA A 226 9.79 15.66 -7.92
N GLU A 227 9.90 16.45 -9.03
CA GLU A 227 10.24 17.88 -8.99
C GLU A 227 9.13 18.75 -8.36
#